data_c01fa5ccaa06780a94ae95b66555eb12
#
_entry.id   c01fa5ccaa06780a94ae95b66555eb12
#
_cell.length_a   1.000
_cell.length_b   1.000
_cell.length_c   1.000
_cell.angle_alpha   90.00
_cell.angle_beta   90.00
_cell.angle_gamma   90.00
#
_symmetry.space_group_name_H-M   'P 1'
#
loop_
_entity.id
_entity.type
_entity.pdbx_description
1 polymer ?
#
loop_
_entity_poly.entity_id
_entity_poly.type
_entity_poly.pdbx_seq_one_letter_code
_entity_poly.pdbx_strand_id
1 'polypeptide(L)'
;MAITVNTNVSALVAQRNLSNANNMLNQSLERLASGSRINSAKDDAAGLQISNRLEAQMSGIDVAVRNANDGISIMQTAEGAMNETT
;
A
#
# COMPACT_ATOMS: atom_id res chain seq x y z
N MET A 1 44.96 -20.39 -18.58
CA MET A 1 43.95 -19.32 -18.59
C MET A 1 44.49 -18.16 -19.42
N ALA A 2 43.78 -17.74 -20.44
CA ALA A 2 44.21 -16.59 -21.26
C ALA A 2 43.98 -15.30 -20.44
N ILE A 3 45.05 -14.58 -20.18
CA ILE A 3 45.00 -13.27 -19.52
C ILE A 3 44.67 -12.24 -20.61
N THR A 4 43.43 -11.85 -20.73
CA THR A 4 42.99 -10.82 -21.66
C THR A 4 42.84 -9.49 -20.92
N VAL A 5 43.57 -8.47 -21.39
CA VAL A 5 43.55 -7.13 -20.78
C VAL A 5 42.31 -6.35 -21.20
N ASN A 6 41.74 -6.62 -22.37
CA ASN A 6 40.60 -5.91 -22.94
C ASN A 6 39.22 -6.46 -22.51
N THR A 7 39.16 -7.70 -22.00
CA THR A 7 37.93 -8.34 -21.61
C THR A 7 38.12 -9.07 -20.29
N ASN A 8 37.89 -8.40 -19.19
CA ASN A 8 37.94 -9.02 -17.88
C ASN A 8 36.52 -9.44 -17.46
N VAL A 9 36.22 -10.74 -17.69
CA VAL A 9 34.91 -11.31 -17.38
C VAL A 9 34.59 -11.21 -15.88
N SER A 10 35.60 -11.38 -15.02
CA SER A 10 35.40 -11.25 -13.56
C SER A 10 35.01 -9.82 -13.16
N ALA A 11 35.62 -8.81 -13.79
CA ALA A 11 35.26 -7.41 -13.57
C ALA A 11 33.83 -7.11 -14.07
N LEU A 12 33.42 -7.65 -15.21
CA LEU A 12 32.08 -7.50 -15.75
C LEU A 12 31.02 -8.16 -14.86
N VAL A 13 31.32 -9.35 -14.31
CA VAL A 13 30.44 -10.04 -13.36
C VAL A 13 30.32 -9.25 -12.05
N ALA A 14 31.45 -8.75 -11.53
CA ALA A 14 31.46 -7.92 -10.33
C ALA A 14 30.63 -6.63 -10.52
N GLN A 15 30.78 -5.99 -11.67
CA GLN A 15 30.04 -4.77 -12.03
C GLN A 15 28.53 -5.04 -12.15
N ARG A 16 28.13 -6.19 -12.73
CA ARG A 16 26.72 -6.61 -12.80
C ARG A 16 26.15 -6.89 -11.42
N ASN A 17 26.91 -7.58 -10.56
CA ASN A 17 26.48 -7.86 -9.19
C ASN A 17 26.34 -6.58 -8.37
N LEU A 18 27.26 -5.62 -8.56
CA LEU A 18 27.16 -4.31 -7.91
C LEU A 18 25.92 -3.54 -8.37
N SER A 19 25.63 -3.56 -9.67
CA SER A 19 24.41 -2.94 -10.21
C SER A 19 23.13 -3.56 -9.62
N ASN A 20 23.08 -4.88 -9.54
CA ASN A 20 21.96 -5.59 -8.93
C ASN A 20 21.81 -5.24 -7.42
N ALA A 21 22.92 -5.19 -6.70
CA ALA A 21 22.93 -4.81 -5.28
C ALA A 21 22.44 -3.37 -5.07
N ASN A 22 22.83 -2.44 -5.93
CA ASN A 22 22.35 -1.06 -5.90
C ASN A 22 20.84 -0.97 -6.16
N ASN A 23 20.32 -1.74 -7.13
CA ASN A 23 18.89 -1.77 -7.41
C ASN A 23 18.08 -2.31 -6.20
N MET A 24 18.57 -3.38 -5.57
CA MET A 24 17.94 -3.94 -4.36
C MET A 24 18.01 -2.95 -3.18
N LEU A 25 19.13 -2.23 -3.04
CA LEU A 25 19.29 -1.21 -2.02
C LEU A 25 18.30 -0.06 -2.22
N ASN A 26 18.18 0.47 -3.43
CA ASN A 26 17.24 1.53 -3.75
C ASN A 26 15.79 1.12 -3.48
N GLN A 27 15.40 -0.09 -3.86
CA GLN A 27 14.08 -0.63 -3.57
C GLN A 27 13.83 -0.77 -2.06
N SER A 28 14.84 -1.23 -1.31
CA SER A 28 14.73 -1.36 0.14
C SER A 28 14.61 0.01 0.83
N LEU A 29 15.34 1.01 0.36
CA LEU A 29 15.25 2.38 0.86
C LEU A 29 13.89 3.00 0.54
N GLU A 30 13.35 2.78 -0.65
CA GLU A 30 12.02 3.24 -1.03
C GLU A 30 10.93 2.63 -0.14
N ARG A 31 11.00 1.32 0.12
CA ARG A 31 10.09 0.61 1.03
C ARG A 31 10.21 1.11 2.47
N LEU A 32 11.42 1.36 2.92
CA LEU A 32 11.67 1.88 4.26
C LEU A 32 11.15 3.32 4.43
N ALA A 33 11.38 4.16 3.42
CA ALA A 33 10.95 5.55 3.44
C ALA A 33 9.42 5.71 3.38
N SER A 34 8.75 4.87 2.58
CA SER A 34 7.28 4.89 2.47
C SER A 34 6.57 4.11 3.57
N GLY A 35 7.26 3.20 4.26
CA GLY A 35 6.68 2.27 5.21
C GLY A 35 5.80 1.18 4.58
N SER A 36 5.73 1.12 3.25
CA SER A 36 4.92 0.18 2.50
C SER A 36 5.77 -0.74 1.64
N ARG A 37 5.45 -2.02 1.62
CA ARG A 37 6.14 -3.00 0.79
C ARG A 37 5.83 -2.84 -0.70
N ILE A 38 4.61 -2.43 -1.01
CA ILE A 38 4.10 -2.22 -2.37
C ILE A 38 3.86 -0.72 -2.53
N ASN A 39 4.69 -0.05 -3.36
CA ASN A 39 4.61 1.38 -3.62
C ASN A 39 4.09 1.71 -5.01
N SER A 40 4.24 0.77 -5.94
CA SER A 40 3.82 0.96 -7.33
C SER A 40 3.35 -0.35 -7.95
N ALA A 41 2.65 -0.27 -9.08
CA ALA A 41 2.25 -1.44 -9.85
C ALA A 41 3.45 -2.28 -10.35
N LYS A 42 4.65 -1.69 -10.41
CA LYS A 42 5.89 -2.37 -10.76
C LYS A 42 6.29 -3.41 -9.70
N ASP A 43 6.00 -3.14 -8.42
CA ASP A 43 6.33 -4.05 -7.31
C ASP A 43 5.39 -5.24 -7.26
N ASP A 44 4.09 -4.99 -7.35
CA ASP A 44 3.03 -6.01 -7.38
C ASP A 44 1.71 -5.36 -7.86
N ALA A 45 1.39 -5.54 -9.14
CA ALA A 45 0.18 -4.97 -9.72
C ALA A 45 -1.10 -5.54 -9.11
N ALA A 46 -1.15 -6.86 -8.88
CA ALA A 46 -2.30 -7.53 -8.29
C ALA A 46 -2.49 -7.13 -6.83
N GLY A 47 -1.41 -7.11 -6.04
CA GLY A 47 -1.43 -6.69 -4.65
C GLY A 47 -1.84 -5.23 -4.48
N LEU A 48 -1.38 -4.35 -5.34
CA LEU A 48 -1.77 -2.94 -5.33
C LEU A 48 -3.26 -2.76 -5.64
N GLN A 49 -3.79 -3.50 -6.62
CA GLN A 49 -5.22 -3.46 -6.94
C GLN A 49 -6.08 -3.96 -5.77
N ILE A 50 -5.68 -5.05 -5.12
CA ILE A 50 -6.37 -5.58 -3.93
C ILE A 50 -6.32 -4.57 -2.79
N SER A 51 -5.16 -3.97 -2.53
CA SER A 51 -4.98 -2.95 -1.49
C SER A 51 -5.90 -1.75 -1.70
N ASN A 52 -5.95 -1.21 -2.92
CA ASN A 52 -6.82 -0.10 -3.26
C ASN A 52 -8.32 -0.45 -3.10
N ARG A 53 -8.70 -1.67 -3.47
CA ARG A 53 -10.09 -2.14 -3.29
C ARG A 53 -10.45 -2.31 -1.82
N LEU A 54 -9.54 -2.85 -1.02
CA LEU A 54 -9.72 -2.98 0.43
C LEU A 54 -9.82 -1.62 1.11
N GLU A 55 -8.98 -0.66 0.73
CA GLU A 55 -9.03 0.72 1.25
C GLU A 55 -10.35 1.39 0.92
N ALA A 56 -10.84 1.26 -0.32
CA ALA A 56 -12.15 1.75 -0.71
C ALA A 56 -13.29 1.08 0.08
N GLN A 57 -13.18 -0.22 0.33
CA GLN A 57 -14.16 -0.96 1.12
C GLN A 57 -14.14 -0.54 2.60
N MET A 58 -12.97 -0.35 3.18
CA MET A 58 -12.82 0.16 4.56
C MET A 58 -13.44 1.55 4.68
N SER A 59 -13.15 2.45 3.76
CA SER A 59 -13.79 3.79 3.73
C SER A 59 -15.31 3.71 3.61
N GLY A 60 -15.82 2.78 2.80
CA GLY A 60 -17.26 2.52 2.68
C GLY A 60 -17.88 2.01 3.98
N ILE A 61 -17.19 1.12 4.70
CA ILE A 61 -17.64 0.62 6.01
C ILE A 61 -17.67 1.74 7.05
N ASP A 62 -16.65 2.60 7.08
CA ASP A 62 -16.61 3.75 8.00
C ASP A 62 -17.79 4.72 7.77
N VAL A 63 -18.13 4.95 6.51
CA VAL A 63 -19.32 5.75 6.16
C VAL A 63 -20.61 5.03 6.58
N ALA A 64 -20.70 3.71 6.36
CA ALA A 64 -21.87 2.94 6.76
C ALA A 64 -22.09 2.95 8.28
N VAL A 65 -21.02 2.85 9.07
CA VAL A 65 -21.09 2.97 10.54
C VAL A 65 -21.58 4.35 10.96
N ARG A 66 -21.07 5.41 10.33
CA ARG A 66 -21.57 6.78 10.59
C ARG A 66 -23.04 6.93 10.25
N ASN A 67 -23.44 6.44 9.08
CA ASN A 67 -24.85 6.49 8.66
C ASN A 67 -25.78 5.71 9.60
N ALA A 68 -25.31 4.57 10.12
CA ALA A 68 -26.06 3.81 11.12
C ALA A 68 -26.22 4.60 12.43
N ASN A 69 -25.16 5.25 12.89
CA ASN A 69 -25.22 6.11 14.09
C ASN A 69 -26.12 7.33 13.88
N ASP A 70 -26.09 7.93 12.70
CA ASP A 70 -26.96 9.04 12.33
C ASP A 70 -28.43 8.58 12.32
N GLY A 71 -28.72 7.40 11.79
CA GLY A 71 -30.04 6.78 11.83
C GLY A 71 -30.53 6.54 13.25
N ILE A 72 -29.67 6.02 14.13
CA ILE A 72 -30.00 5.87 15.56
C ILE A 72 -30.32 7.22 16.20
N SER A 73 -29.56 8.25 15.91
CA SER A 73 -29.77 9.61 16.44
C SER A 73 -31.10 10.19 16.00
N ILE A 74 -31.52 9.97 14.76
CA ILE A 74 -32.80 10.38 14.22
C ILE A 74 -33.94 9.64 14.96
N MET A 75 -33.82 8.34 15.15
CA MET A 75 -34.81 7.53 15.85
C MET A 75 -34.94 7.95 17.31
N GLN A 76 -33.84 8.23 18.00
CA GLN A 76 -33.86 8.74 19.38
C GLN A 76 -34.53 10.12 19.48
N THR A 77 -34.28 10.99 18.50
CA THR A 77 -34.95 12.30 18.43
C THR A 77 -36.44 12.15 18.22
N ALA A 78 -36.86 11.25 17.33
CA ALA A 78 -38.29 10.95 17.09
C ALA A 78 -38.94 10.34 18.32
N GLU A 79 -38.27 9.42 19.02
CA GLU A 79 -38.75 8.83 20.27
C GLU A 79 -38.94 9.89 21.36
N GLY A 80 -37.96 10.81 21.51
CA GLY A 80 -38.05 11.93 22.43
C GLY A 80 -39.24 12.85 22.11
N ALA A 81 -39.46 13.14 20.84
CA ALA A 81 -40.61 13.96 20.40
C ALA A 81 -41.97 13.27 20.66
N MET A 82 -42.05 11.96 20.47
CA MET A 82 -43.24 11.19 20.75
C MET A 82 -43.57 11.10 22.25
N ASN A 83 -42.53 10.97 23.08
CA ASN A 83 -42.72 11.00 24.54
C ASN A 83 -43.20 12.34 25.08
N GLU A 84 -42.86 13.45 24.42
CA GLU A 84 -43.35 14.79 24.78
C GLU A 84 -44.80 15.01 24.36
N THR A 85 -45.32 14.22 23.41
CA THR A 85 -46.67 14.38 22.85
C THR A 85 -47.73 13.51 23.58
N THR A 86 -47.27 12.59 24.43
CA THR A 86 -48.15 11.75 25.28
C THR A 86 -48.28 12.31 26.67
#